data_8093373b3d55f0d02fcdbe1f1327e8be
#
_entry.id   8093373b3d55f0d02fcdbe1f1327e8be
#
_cell.length_a   1.000
_cell.length_b   1.000
_cell.length_c   1.000
_cell.angle_alpha   90.00
_cell.angle_beta   90.00
_cell.angle_gamma   90.00
#
_symmetry.space_group_name_H-M   'P 1'
#
loop_
_entity.id
_entity.type
_entity.pdbx_description
1 polymer ?
#
loop_
_entity_poly.entity_id
_entity_poly.type
_entity_poly.pdbx_seq_one_letter_code
_entity_poly.pdbx_strand_id
1 'polypeptide(L)'
;VLGKGGMDKNTLDAMRECGCVYLALVGGCSAIYTCKVDRLEREYWPETCRSWADTLLKLNVTNYGPMFVSMDAHGNSIYESIGDRAEENRGEIYKKLGIK
;
A
#
# COMPACT_ATOMS: atom_id res chain seq x y z
N VAL A 1 7.53 -1.99 3.51
CA VAL A 1 6.89 -2.32 2.22
C VAL A 1 6.32 -1.05 1.61
N LEU A 2 6.44 -0.89 0.30
CA LEU A 2 5.88 0.22 -0.45
C LEU A 2 4.84 -0.31 -1.43
N GLY A 3 3.70 0.37 -1.55
CA GLY A 3 2.70 -0.02 -2.51
C GLY A 3 1.59 1.00 -2.68
N LYS A 4 0.62 0.67 -3.51
CA LYS A 4 -0.59 1.44 -3.74
C LYS A 4 -1.80 0.68 -3.18
N GLY A 5 -2.71 1.38 -2.51
CA GLY A 5 -3.86 0.78 -1.83
C GLY A 5 -3.50 0.17 -0.48
N GLY A 6 -4.24 -0.82 -0.05
CA GLY A 6 -4.04 -1.53 1.20
C GLY A 6 -3.76 -3.02 1.01
N MET A 7 -3.53 -3.69 2.11
CA MET A 7 -3.37 -5.13 2.21
C MET A 7 -4.41 -5.71 3.17
N ASP A 8 -4.56 -7.01 3.17
CA ASP A 8 -5.49 -7.73 4.03
C ASP A 8 -4.99 -7.85 5.48
N LYS A 9 -5.86 -8.39 6.32
CA LYS A 9 -5.56 -8.61 7.74
C LYS A 9 -4.39 -9.56 7.96
N ASN A 10 -4.25 -10.60 7.16
CA ASN A 10 -3.15 -11.56 7.31
C ASN A 10 -1.80 -10.87 7.09
N THR A 11 -1.75 -9.96 6.11
CA THR A 11 -0.56 -9.14 5.85
C THR A 11 -0.27 -8.18 7.02
N LEU A 12 -1.30 -7.58 7.62
CA LEU A 12 -1.15 -6.72 8.80
C LEU A 12 -0.58 -7.50 9.99
N ASP A 13 -1.09 -8.69 10.25
CA ASP A 13 -0.60 -9.57 11.31
C ASP A 13 0.87 -9.96 11.08
N ALA A 14 1.23 -10.33 9.87
CA ALA A 14 2.62 -10.63 9.50
C ALA A 14 3.54 -9.40 9.64
N MET A 15 3.07 -8.20 9.29
CA MET A 15 3.84 -6.96 9.48
C MET A 15 4.10 -6.67 10.95
N ARG A 16 3.11 -6.93 11.81
CA ARG A 16 3.25 -6.81 13.26
C ARG A 16 4.29 -7.79 13.80
N GLU A 17 4.27 -9.04 13.39
CA GLU A 17 5.23 -10.06 13.80
C GLU A 17 6.66 -9.73 13.35
N CYS A 18 6.82 -9.23 12.13
CA CYS A 18 8.12 -8.90 11.55
C CYS A 18 8.63 -7.49 11.90
N GLY A 19 7.83 -6.66 12.56
CA GLY A 19 8.18 -5.26 12.82
C GLY A 19 8.23 -4.39 11.55
N CYS A 20 7.38 -4.67 10.56
CA CYS A 20 7.33 -3.96 9.29
C CYS A 20 6.25 -2.88 9.28
N VAL A 21 6.40 -1.91 8.36
CA VAL A 21 5.38 -0.90 8.05
C VAL A 21 5.03 -0.94 6.56
N TYR A 22 3.78 -0.58 6.24
CA TYR A 22 3.34 -0.39 4.87
C TYR A 22 3.18 1.11 4.58
N LEU A 23 3.94 1.56 3.58
CA LEU A 23 3.93 2.93 3.10
C LEU A 23 3.10 2.99 1.82
N ALA A 24 1.99 3.68 1.87
CA ALA A 24 1.11 3.84 0.72
C ALA A 24 1.55 5.02 -0.14
N LEU A 25 1.70 4.76 -1.43
CA LEU A 25 1.92 5.76 -2.46
C LEU A 25 0.59 6.34 -2.92
N VAL A 26 0.58 7.63 -3.23
CA VAL A 26 -0.60 8.30 -3.78
C VAL A 26 -0.83 7.82 -5.21
N GLY A 27 -1.93 7.09 -5.42
CA GLY A 27 -2.31 6.61 -6.74
C GLY A 27 -2.61 7.77 -7.70
N GLY A 28 -2.25 7.62 -8.98
CA GLY A 28 -2.38 8.66 -10.01
C GLY A 28 -1.23 9.69 -10.03
N CYS A 29 -0.50 9.85 -8.93
CA CYS A 29 0.66 10.74 -8.83
C CYS A 29 2.00 10.00 -8.98
N SER A 30 2.00 8.79 -9.52
CA SER A 30 3.20 7.94 -9.65
C SER A 30 4.32 8.60 -10.46
N ALA A 31 3.98 9.48 -11.41
CA ALA A 31 4.97 10.25 -12.17
C ALA A 31 5.88 11.12 -11.28
N ILE A 32 5.38 11.60 -10.13
CA ILE A 32 6.18 12.38 -9.17
C ILE A 32 7.29 11.50 -8.57
N TYR A 33 6.99 10.21 -8.34
CA TYR A 33 7.97 9.30 -7.77
C TYR A 33 9.05 8.88 -8.78
N THR A 34 8.74 8.85 -10.07
CA THR A 34 9.74 8.55 -11.11
C THR A 34 10.85 9.59 -11.15
N CYS A 35 10.52 10.87 -10.88
CA CYS A 35 11.50 11.94 -10.78
C CYS A 35 12.46 11.78 -9.58
N LYS A 36 12.18 10.86 -8.67
CA LYS A 36 12.98 10.55 -7.48
C LYS A 36 13.84 9.29 -7.63
N VAL A 37 13.73 8.64 -8.77
CA VAL A 37 14.57 7.49 -9.12
C VAL A 37 15.80 8.01 -9.83
N ASP A 38 16.96 7.83 -9.22
CA ASP A 38 18.24 8.30 -9.78
C ASP A 38 18.73 7.35 -10.86
N ARG A 39 18.67 6.05 -10.58
CA ARG A 39 19.11 5.02 -11.53
C ARG A 39 18.57 3.63 -11.17
N LEU A 40 18.50 2.77 -12.18
CA LEU A 40 18.38 1.34 -12.02
C LEU A 40 19.74 0.78 -11.61
N GLU A 41 19.81 0.14 -10.47
CA GLU A 41 21.06 -0.43 -9.96
C GLU A 41 21.21 -1.88 -10.39
N ARG A 42 20.12 -2.66 -10.37
CA ARG A 42 20.13 -4.07 -10.77
C ARG A 42 18.75 -4.56 -11.16
N GLU A 43 18.71 -5.43 -12.15
CA GLU A 43 17.57 -6.33 -12.47
C GLU A 43 17.86 -7.73 -11.97
N TYR A 44 16.84 -8.39 -11.44
CA TYR A 44 16.92 -9.77 -11.00
C TYR A 44 16.05 -10.66 -11.88
N TRP A 45 16.62 -11.74 -12.38
CA TRP A 45 15.95 -12.76 -13.18
C TRP A 45 15.25 -12.25 -14.46
N PRO A 46 15.88 -11.34 -15.23
CA PRO A 46 15.26 -10.80 -16.44
C PRO A 46 14.94 -11.89 -17.47
N GLU A 47 15.70 -12.97 -17.47
CA GLU A 47 15.54 -14.10 -18.38
C GLU A 47 14.28 -14.95 -18.10
N THR A 48 13.74 -14.88 -16.88
CA THR A 48 12.54 -15.63 -16.47
C THR A 48 11.28 -14.76 -16.46
N CYS A 49 11.45 -13.46 -16.55
CA CYS A 49 10.36 -12.49 -16.48
C CYS A 49 9.83 -12.18 -17.88
N ARG A 50 8.50 -12.09 -18.00
CA ARG A 50 7.83 -11.80 -19.28
C ARG A 50 7.89 -10.30 -19.65
N SER A 51 8.02 -9.45 -18.65
CA SER A 51 8.02 -8.01 -18.80
C SER A 51 8.74 -7.33 -17.64
N TRP A 52 9.04 -6.06 -17.80
CA TRP A 52 9.60 -5.23 -16.71
C TRP A 52 8.69 -5.17 -15.48
N ALA A 53 7.38 -5.30 -15.66
CA ALA A 53 6.42 -5.31 -14.56
C ALA A 53 6.54 -6.55 -13.65
N ASP A 54 7.08 -7.63 -14.20
CA ASP A 54 7.26 -8.90 -13.47
C ASP A 54 8.69 -9.05 -12.90
N THR A 55 9.58 -8.12 -13.23
CA THR A 55 10.99 -8.15 -12.85
C THR A 55 11.20 -7.49 -11.48
N LEU A 56 12.04 -8.09 -10.64
CA LEU A 56 12.48 -7.42 -9.41
C LEU A 56 13.61 -6.44 -9.72
N LEU A 57 13.35 -5.17 -9.48
CA LEU A 57 14.29 -4.09 -9.74
C LEU A 57 14.88 -3.55 -8.43
N LYS A 58 16.18 -3.34 -8.39
CA LYS A 58 16.84 -2.57 -7.34
C LYS A 58 17.09 -1.16 -7.87
N LEU A 59 16.44 -0.18 -7.27
CA LEU A 59 16.50 1.21 -7.65
C LEU A 59 17.30 2.02 -6.62
N ASN A 60 18.10 2.96 -7.12
CA ASN A 60 18.66 4.01 -6.30
C ASN A 60 17.69 5.19 -6.32
N VAL A 61 17.35 5.72 -5.14
CA VAL A 61 16.35 6.77 -5.00
C VAL A 61 16.82 7.86 -4.03
N THR A 62 16.44 9.10 -4.29
CA THR A 62 16.73 10.25 -3.43
C THR A 62 15.46 10.95 -3.02
N ASN A 63 15.26 11.14 -1.72
CA ASN A 63 14.08 11.81 -1.15
C ASN A 63 12.76 11.25 -1.70
N TYR A 64 12.64 9.92 -1.74
CA TYR A 64 11.50 9.22 -2.32
C TYR A 64 10.26 9.38 -1.43
N GLY A 65 9.27 10.11 -1.90
CA GLY A 65 8.05 10.46 -1.17
C GLY A 65 7.36 11.69 -1.77
N PRO A 66 6.31 12.22 -1.10
CA PRO A 66 5.77 11.81 0.21
C PRO A 66 4.97 10.51 0.17
N MET A 67 4.88 9.83 1.31
CA MET A 67 4.15 8.57 1.49
C MET A 67 3.40 8.58 2.82
N PHE A 68 2.33 7.76 2.91
CA PHE A 68 1.56 7.59 4.14
C PHE A 68 1.91 6.25 4.78
N VAL A 69 2.11 6.24 6.10
CA VAL A 69 2.10 4.98 6.86
C VAL A 69 0.65 4.53 6.96
N SER A 70 0.26 3.53 6.19
CA SER A 70 -1.11 3.03 6.15
C SER A 70 -1.34 1.80 7.02
N MET A 71 -0.28 1.04 7.29
CA MET A 71 -0.28 -0.06 8.24
C MET A 71 1.01 0.00 9.04
N ASP A 72 0.93 -0.10 10.36
CA ASP A 72 2.08 0.01 11.23
C ASP A 72 2.53 -1.35 11.82
N ALA A 73 3.67 -1.35 12.50
CA ALA A 73 4.22 -2.53 13.16
C ALA A 73 3.49 -2.90 14.48
N HIS A 74 2.49 -2.14 14.89
CA HIS A 74 1.69 -2.39 16.09
C HIS A 74 0.36 -3.07 15.78
N GLY A 75 0.02 -3.24 14.50
CA GLY A 75 -1.21 -3.85 14.04
C GLY A 75 -2.33 -2.84 13.78
N ASN A 76 -2.00 -1.56 13.59
CA ASN A 76 -2.98 -0.55 13.20
C ASN A 76 -3.02 -0.41 11.67
N SER A 77 -4.23 -0.27 11.13
CA SER A 77 -4.48 -0.03 9.71
C SER A 77 -5.49 1.09 9.54
N ILE A 78 -5.17 2.09 8.74
CA ILE A 78 -6.13 3.15 8.38
C ILE A 78 -7.31 2.60 7.58
N TYR A 79 -7.12 1.52 6.85
CA TYR A 79 -8.17 0.90 6.03
C TYR A 79 -9.19 0.16 6.88
N GLU A 80 -8.77 -0.55 7.94
CA GLU A 80 -9.69 -1.21 8.87
C GLU A 80 -10.54 -0.17 9.61
N SER A 81 -9.92 0.86 10.16
CA SER A 81 -10.65 1.92 10.89
C SER A 81 -11.67 2.67 10.02
N ILE A 82 -11.37 2.86 8.73
CA ILE A 82 -12.30 3.46 7.77
C ILE A 82 -13.40 2.44 7.41
N GLY A 83 -13.06 1.16 7.26
CA GLY A 83 -13.99 0.09 6.97
C GLY A 83 -15.06 -0.03 8.07
N ASP A 84 -14.66 -0.07 9.33
CA ASP A 84 -15.57 -0.17 10.47
C ASP A 84 -16.54 1.01 10.52
N ARG A 85 -16.03 2.23 10.35
CA ARG A 85 -16.86 3.45 10.28
C ARG A 85 -17.82 3.46 9.09
N ALA A 86 -17.40 2.92 7.96
CA ALA A 86 -18.23 2.81 6.76
C ALA A 86 -19.38 1.81 6.99
N GLU A 87 -19.12 0.69 7.66
CA GLU A 87 -20.15 -0.29 8.02
C GLU A 87 -21.17 0.28 8.99
N GLU A 88 -20.75 0.99 10.03
CA GLU A 88 -21.63 1.68 10.97
C GLU A 88 -22.56 2.68 10.24
N ASN A 89 -21.96 3.55 9.42
CA ASN A 89 -22.71 4.54 8.64
C ASN A 89 -23.67 3.88 7.65
N ARG A 90 -23.26 2.78 7.01
CA ARG A 90 -24.13 2.00 6.11
C ARG A 90 -25.38 1.51 6.84
N GLY A 91 -25.20 0.95 8.02
CA GLY A 91 -26.32 0.46 8.85
C GLY A 91 -27.33 1.56 9.20
N GLU A 92 -26.84 2.76 9.53
CA GLU A 92 -27.71 3.92 9.81
C GLU A 92 -28.46 4.40 8.54
N ILE A 93 -27.74 4.47 7.41
CA ILE A 93 -28.35 4.89 6.13
C ILE A 93 -29.43 3.90 5.71
N TYR A 94 -29.18 2.61 5.80
CA TYR A 94 -30.15 1.57 5.45
C TYR A 94 -31.43 1.66 6.32
N LYS A 95 -31.26 1.89 7.63
CA LYS A 95 -32.39 2.13 8.52
C LYS A 95 -33.20 3.37 8.11
N LYS A 96 -32.54 4.47 7.78
CA LYS A 96 -33.21 5.71 7.33
C LYS A 96 -33.95 5.53 6.01
N LEU A 97 -33.43 4.68 5.13
CA LEU A 97 -34.04 4.40 3.81
C LEU A 97 -35.06 3.26 3.84
N GLY A 98 -35.27 2.61 5.01
CA GLY A 98 -36.18 1.46 5.12
C GLY A 98 -35.72 0.22 4.36
N ILE A 99 -34.43 0.11 4.04
CA ILE A 99 -33.82 -1.03 3.37
C ILE A 99 -33.47 -2.09 4.43
N LYS A 100 -33.92 -3.32 4.20
CA LYS A 100 -33.61 -4.48 5.06
C LYS A 100 -32.40 -5.23 4.57
#